data_80f1410707aa941e886c2b8f3aaa5ab2
#
_entry.id   80f1410707aa941e886c2b8f3aaa5ab2
#
_cell.length_a   1.000
_cell.length_b   1.000
_cell.length_c   1.000
_cell.angle_alpha   90.00
_cell.angle_beta   90.00
_cell.angle_gamma   90.00
#
_symmetry.space_group_name_H-M   'P 1'
#
loop_
_entity.id
_entity.type
_entity.pdbx_description
1 polymer ?
#
loop_
_entity_poly.entity_id
_entity_poly.type
_entity_poly.pdbx_seq_one_letter_code
_entity_poly.pdbx_strand_id
1 'polypeptide(L)'
;MKRITYIIVGLMLASVVMSLSSCKGPKLKEADEAYDRGEYFDAATIYRKLYNRYNRKEDAWLRGELAFQLGMCHLKLNQGNRAAAAFQNAIRYEYEDTTVLLRLAQSQQREGQYAAAINNYEQYMLIAPDSWEAEVGIRGCQLAPQWKEEGSRYIVKQDKILNSRRADYCPMFLDKNMEYVYLTSTNEKSTGEMRSEITGTKKGDIYFSKKDEKGVWSRPEVVEGGLNTEHDEGAAAFSPDGSTMYLARAVRQDWPTNVEIYTSSRSEAKWSAPQKFEITADTLSNYSDPAVSPDGQWLYFSSDMPGGQGGTDIWRINLKDKHGTLENLGPQINTKGNERFPNMRTDSLLYFSSDGHPGMGGFDLFVAKLQPREENDRLSMDRWTIENMGVPMNSSADDFGITFGTGESGYFSSNRGDARGYDHIFSFIKPDLQIWISGYVVDKDDEPVPNAVIRIVGDDGSNQKTAARPDGSFRFDLQRGVKYAMLASAEGYLNARQEFVSDSAEEDAEYNVDFVLAATFKAQIIENIFYDFDKAILRDESKL
;
A
#
# COMPACT_ATOMS: atom_id res chain seq x y z
N MET A 1 -70.09 -26.56 1.80
CA MET A 1 -69.06 -27.59 1.56
C MET A 1 -67.91 -27.13 0.62
N LYS A 2 -68.15 -26.51 -0.52
CA LYS A 2 -67.07 -26.09 -1.44
C LYS A 2 -66.07 -25.06 -0.86
N ARG A 3 -66.47 -24.17 0.04
CA ARG A 3 -65.56 -23.16 0.65
C ARG A 3 -64.62 -23.76 1.71
N ILE A 4 -65.02 -24.81 2.40
CA ILE A 4 -64.19 -25.50 3.40
C ILE A 4 -63.12 -26.35 2.74
N THR A 5 -63.41 -26.93 1.56
CA THR A 5 -62.45 -27.71 0.78
C THR A 5 -61.29 -26.86 0.24
N TYR A 6 -61.56 -25.62 -0.19
CA TYR A 6 -60.51 -24.70 -0.64
C TYR A 6 -59.59 -24.19 0.49
N ILE A 7 -60.13 -24.03 1.71
CA ILE A 7 -59.34 -23.66 2.87
C ILE A 7 -58.43 -24.81 3.33
N ILE A 8 -58.89 -26.04 3.28
CA ILE A 8 -58.11 -27.23 3.63
C ILE A 8 -57.01 -27.49 2.58
N VAL A 9 -57.31 -27.32 1.29
CA VAL A 9 -56.31 -27.45 0.21
C VAL A 9 -55.30 -26.31 0.26
N GLY A 10 -55.72 -25.07 0.58
CA GLY A 10 -54.82 -23.93 0.79
C GLY A 10 -53.91 -24.11 2.01
N LEU A 11 -54.43 -24.67 3.12
CA LEU A 11 -53.62 -24.97 4.31
C LEU A 11 -52.67 -26.17 4.09
N MET A 12 -53.08 -27.19 3.31
CA MET A 12 -52.15 -28.28 2.93
C MET A 12 -51.08 -27.81 1.96
N LEU A 13 -51.38 -26.94 0.99
CA LEU A 13 -50.35 -26.32 0.13
C LEU A 13 -49.42 -25.42 0.90
N ALA A 14 -49.92 -24.60 1.85
CA ALA A 14 -49.09 -23.79 2.73
C ALA A 14 -48.20 -24.62 3.66
N SER A 15 -48.68 -25.76 4.17
CA SER A 15 -47.89 -26.70 4.98
C SER A 15 -46.86 -27.48 4.15
N VAL A 16 -47.11 -27.74 2.89
CA VAL A 16 -46.13 -28.37 1.96
C VAL A 16 -45.05 -27.37 1.56
N VAL A 17 -45.39 -26.11 1.36
CA VAL A 17 -44.39 -25.07 1.08
C VAL A 17 -43.52 -24.75 2.32
N MET A 18 -44.10 -24.79 3.55
CA MET A 18 -43.31 -24.67 4.77
C MET A 18 -42.49 -25.93 5.11
N SER A 19 -42.84 -27.10 4.60
CA SER A 19 -42.05 -28.33 4.82
C SER A 19 -40.92 -28.53 3.81
N LEU A 20 -40.87 -27.76 2.72
CA LEU A 20 -39.77 -27.80 1.75
C LEU A 20 -38.58 -26.90 2.16
N SER A 21 -38.74 -25.99 3.12
CA SER A 21 -37.65 -25.14 3.63
C SER A 21 -36.89 -25.74 4.82
N SER A 22 -37.04 -27.01 5.18
CA SER A 22 -36.54 -27.53 6.44
C SER A 22 -35.88 -28.92 6.40
N CYS A 23 -35.26 -29.33 5.31
CA CYS A 23 -34.43 -30.53 5.32
C CYS A 23 -33.02 -30.30 4.78
N LYS A 24 -32.35 -29.27 5.27
CA LYS A 24 -30.88 -29.26 5.24
C LYS A 24 -30.42 -30.40 6.14
N GLY A 25 -29.70 -31.39 5.59
CA GLY A 25 -29.18 -32.49 6.41
C GLY A 25 -28.23 -31.93 7.49
N PRO A 26 -28.06 -32.62 8.63
CA PRO A 26 -27.31 -32.10 9.79
C PRO A 26 -25.95 -31.49 9.45
N LYS A 27 -25.25 -32.07 8.47
CA LYS A 27 -23.92 -31.56 8.05
C LYS A 27 -23.97 -30.26 7.22
N LEU A 28 -25.04 -30.02 6.49
CA LEU A 28 -25.20 -28.76 5.76
C LEU A 28 -25.48 -27.63 6.75
N LYS A 29 -26.33 -27.86 7.72
CA LYS A 29 -26.60 -26.93 8.82
C LYS A 29 -25.31 -26.60 9.60
N GLU A 30 -24.47 -27.61 9.88
CA GLU A 30 -23.17 -27.45 10.52
C GLU A 30 -22.24 -26.54 9.69
N ALA A 31 -22.21 -26.68 8.36
CA ALA A 31 -21.41 -25.84 7.47
C ALA A 31 -21.92 -24.39 7.42
N ASP A 32 -23.25 -24.21 7.36
CA ASP A 32 -23.90 -22.89 7.38
C ASP A 32 -23.60 -22.17 8.71
N GLU A 33 -23.75 -22.87 9.84
CA GLU A 33 -23.43 -22.32 11.17
C GLU A 33 -21.95 -21.94 11.31
N ALA A 34 -21.03 -22.75 10.77
CA ALA A 34 -19.61 -22.43 10.76
C ALA A 34 -19.33 -21.19 9.89
N TYR A 35 -19.96 -21.10 8.71
CA TYR A 35 -19.84 -19.92 7.84
C TYR A 35 -20.36 -18.65 8.54
N ASP A 36 -21.53 -18.73 9.17
CA ASP A 36 -22.15 -17.62 9.90
C ASP A 36 -21.26 -17.16 11.08
N ARG A 37 -20.53 -18.08 11.72
CA ARG A 37 -19.54 -17.75 12.75
C ARG A 37 -18.21 -17.23 12.20
N GLY A 38 -18.05 -17.11 10.87
CA GLY A 38 -16.79 -16.68 10.25
C GLY A 38 -15.70 -17.75 10.19
N GLU A 39 -15.99 -19.00 10.52
CA GLU A 39 -15.08 -20.16 10.49
C GLU A 39 -14.92 -20.67 9.05
N TYR A 40 -14.39 -19.82 8.18
CA TYR A 40 -14.42 -20.03 6.72
C TYR A 40 -13.63 -21.25 6.26
N PHE A 41 -12.53 -21.58 6.95
CA PHE A 41 -11.74 -22.78 6.62
C PHE A 41 -12.51 -24.07 6.94
N ASP A 42 -13.15 -24.12 8.09
CA ASP A 42 -13.94 -25.28 8.51
C ASP A 42 -15.21 -25.42 7.68
N ALA A 43 -15.93 -24.32 7.44
CA ALA A 43 -17.07 -24.28 6.54
C ALA A 43 -16.69 -24.79 5.14
N ALA A 44 -15.60 -24.28 4.54
CA ALA A 44 -15.10 -24.72 3.24
C ALA A 44 -14.80 -26.24 3.21
N THR A 45 -14.26 -26.76 4.30
CA THR A 45 -13.95 -28.19 4.43
C THR A 45 -15.20 -29.03 4.40
N ILE A 46 -16.28 -28.60 5.09
CA ILE A 46 -17.55 -29.30 5.14
C ILE A 46 -18.30 -29.17 3.80
N TYR A 47 -18.41 -27.93 3.25
CA TYR A 47 -19.06 -27.69 1.94
C TYR A 47 -18.40 -28.51 0.82
N ARG A 48 -17.07 -28.60 0.80
CA ARG A 48 -16.34 -29.41 -0.21
C ARG A 48 -16.68 -30.90 -0.10
N LYS A 49 -16.76 -31.45 1.12
CA LYS A 49 -17.15 -32.84 1.33
C LYS A 49 -18.58 -33.07 0.85
N LEU A 50 -19.49 -32.15 1.11
CA LEU A 50 -20.89 -32.24 0.65
C LEU A 50 -20.97 -32.11 -0.87
N TYR A 51 -20.29 -31.12 -1.48
CA TYR A 51 -20.24 -30.93 -2.92
C TYR A 51 -19.76 -32.18 -3.67
N ASN A 52 -18.77 -32.89 -3.15
CA ASN A 52 -18.27 -34.12 -3.74
C ASN A 52 -19.20 -35.32 -3.53
N ARG A 53 -20.01 -35.30 -2.47
CA ARG A 53 -20.96 -36.37 -2.17
C ARG A 53 -22.22 -36.33 -3.04
N TYR A 54 -22.74 -35.12 -3.27
CA TYR A 54 -23.95 -34.91 -4.08
C TYR A 54 -23.54 -34.74 -5.55
N ASN A 55 -23.47 -35.86 -6.29
CA ASN A 55 -22.94 -35.83 -7.67
C ASN A 55 -23.94 -36.34 -8.72
N ARG A 56 -25.18 -36.62 -8.33
CA ARG A 56 -26.22 -37.06 -9.24
C ARG A 56 -26.87 -35.88 -9.94
N LYS A 57 -27.51 -36.13 -11.09
CA LYS A 57 -28.20 -35.10 -11.87
C LYS A 57 -29.35 -34.44 -11.08
N GLU A 58 -30.05 -35.22 -10.26
CA GLU A 58 -31.12 -34.76 -9.36
C GLU A 58 -30.64 -33.81 -8.26
N ASP A 59 -29.36 -33.86 -7.92
CA ASP A 59 -28.75 -33.00 -6.89
C ASP A 59 -28.24 -31.65 -7.47
N ALA A 60 -28.49 -31.34 -8.74
CA ALA A 60 -27.87 -30.18 -9.43
C ALA A 60 -28.12 -28.85 -8.69
N TRP A 61 -29.33 -28.61 -8.22
CA TRP A 61 -29.69 -27.41 -7.45
C TRP A 61 -28.87 -27.28 -6.16
N LEU A 62 -28.74 -28.39 -5.39
CA LEU A 62 -27.92 -28.39 -4.16
C LEU A 62 -26.45 -28.20 -4.47
N ARG A 63 -25.97 -28.75 -5.58
CA ARG A 63 -24.58 -28.51 -6.02
C ARG A 63 -24.33 -27.06 -6.38
N GLY A 64 -25.30 -26.34 -6.94
CA GLY A 64 -25.23 -24.92 -7.19
C GLY A 64 -25.07 -24.13 -5.90
N GLU A 65 -25.91 -24.39 -4.90
CA GLU A 65 -25.84 -23.80 -3.56
C GLU A 65 -24.47 -24.07 -2.89
N LEU A 66 -24.04 -25.34 -2.87
CA LEU A 66 -22.79 -25.76 -2.25
C LEU A 66 -21.57 -25.13 -2.96
N ALA A 67 -21.62 -25.00 -4.29
CA ALA A 67 -20.57 -24.34 -5.05
C ALA A 67 -20.50 -22.85 -4.71
N PHE A 68 -21.64 -22.17 -4.59
CA PHE A 68 -21.70 -20.76 -4.19
C PHE A 68 -21.10 -20.56 -2.80
N GLN A 69 -21.55 -21.30 -1.80
CA GLN A 69 -21.06 -21.21 -0.42
C GLN A 69 -19.55 -21.53 -0.33
N LEU A 70 -19.09 -22.53 -1.08
CA LEU A 70 -17.66 -22.84 -1.17
C LEU A 70 -16.87 -21.70 -1.82
N GLY A 71 -17.44 -21.04 -2.83
CA GLY A 71 -16.88 -19.85 -3.46
C GLY A 71 -16.75 -18.69 -2.47
N MET A 72 -17.80 -18.46 -1.67
CA MET A 72 -17.77 -17.43 -0.62
C MET A 72 -16.69 -17.71 0.43
N CYS A 73 -16.54 -18.94 0.89
CA CYS A 73 -15.45 -19.31 1.79
C CYS A 73 -14.08 -19.06 1.16
N HIS A 74 -13.87 -19.46 -0.11
CA HIS A 74 -12.61 -19.24 -0.80
C HIS A 74 -12.29 -17.76 -1.00
N LEU A 75 -13.32 -16.93 -1.25
CA LEU A 75 -13.14 -15.47 -1.36
C LEU A 75 -12.68 -14.86 -0.03
N LYS A 76 -13.30 -15.29 1.09
CA LYS A 76 -12.89 -14.87 2.44
C LYS A 76 -11.50 -15.37 2.87
N LEU A 77 -11.02 -16.44 2.25
CA LEU A 77 -9.68 -17.01 2.45
C LEU A 77 -8.64 -16.48 1.44
N ASN A 78 -8.96 -15.44 0.69
CA ASN A 78 -8.10 -14.82 -0.33
C ASN A 78 -7.63 -15.82 -1.42
N GLN A 79 -8.46 -16.81 -1.74
CA GLN A 79 -8.18 -17.85 -2.75
C GLN A 79 -8.97 -17.57 -4.04
N GLY A 80 -8.67 -16.45 -4.69
CA GLY A 80 -9.45 -15.90 -5.82
C GLY A 80 -9.71 -16.89 -6.94
N ASN A 81 -8.69 -17.62 -7.41
CA ASN A 81 -8.85 -18.65 -8.45
C ASN A 81 -9.83 -19.77 -8.04
N ARG A 82 -9.78 -20.21 -6.78
CA ARG A 82 -10.71 -21.22 -6.27
C ARG A 82 -12.13 -20.68 -6.12
N ALA A 83 -12.23 -19.43 -5.68
CA ALA A 83 -13.52 -18.73 -5.58
C ALA A 83 -14.16 -18.59 -6.96
N ALA A 84 -13.43 -18.08 -7.96
CA ALA A 84 -13.93 -17.95 -9.33
C ALA A 84 -14.40 -19.28 -9.91
N ALA A 85 -13.61 -20.35 -9.77
CA ALA A 85 -13.98 -21.68 -10.23
C ALA A 85 -15.24 -22.21 -9.54
N ALA A 86 -15.41 -21.94 -8.25
CA ALA A 86 -16.60 -22.33 -7.49
C ALA A 86 -17.84 -21.55 -7.93
N PHE A 87 -17.76 -20.23 -8.13
CA PHE A 87 -18.86 -19.42 -8.65
C PHE A 87 -19.23 -19.78 -10.11
N GLN A 88 -18.26 -20.10 -10.97
CA GLN A 88 -18.54 -20.62 -12.31
C GLN A 88 -19.31 -21.95 -12.26
N ASN A 89 -19.00 -22.82 -11.28
CA ASN A 89 -19.77 -24.04 -11.07
C ASN A 89 -21.18 -23.74 -10.55
N ALA A 90 -21.36 -22.76 -9.66
CA ALA A 90 -22.68 -22.34 -9.21
C ALA A 90 -23.56 -21.90 -10.40
N ILE A 91 -23.01 -21.06 -11.29
CA ILE A 91 -23.69 -20.63 -12.53
C ILE A 91 -24.02 -21.83 -13.41
N ARG A 92 -23.09 -22.78 -13.60
CA ARG A 92 -23.31 -24.01 -14.41
C ARG A 92 -24.45 -24.86 -13.89
N TYR A 93 -24.69 -24.84 -12.57
CA TYR A 93 -25.80 -25.56 -11.91
C TYR A 93 -27.05 -24.69 -11.74
N GLU A 94 -27.11 -23.55 -12.45
CA GLU A 94 -28.27 -22.65 -12.47
C GLU A 94 -28.67 -22.17 -11.06
N TYR A 95 -27.65 -21.82 -10.22
CA TYR A 95 -27.91 -21.27 -8.90
C TYR A 95 -28.65 -19.93 -9.01
N GLU A 96 -29.78 -19.81 -8.30
CA GLU A 96 -30.74 -18.73 -8.50
C GLU A 96 -30.30 -17.37 -7.93
N ASP A 97 -29.37 -17.35 -6.98
CA ASP A 97 -28.89 -16.10 -6.39
C ASP A 97 -28.01 -15.33 -7.38
N THR A 98 -28.52 -14.20 -7.85
CA THR A 98 -27.87 -13.35 -8.83
C THR A 98 -26.58 -12.72 -8.33
N THR A 99 -26.36 -12.66 -7.01
CA THR A 99 -25.10 -12.16 -6.43
C THR A 99 -23.89 -13.00 -6.83
N VAL A 100 -24.10 -14.21 -7.38
CA VAL A 100 -23.03 -15.05 -7.91
C VAL A 100 -22.23 -14.34 -9.00
N LEU A 101 -22.86 -13.48 -9.84
CA LEU A 101 -22.19 -12.70 -10.86
C LEU A 101 -21.26 -11.64 -10.24
N LEU A 102 -21.74 -10.96 -9.21
CA LEU A 102 -20.94 -9.99 -8.45
C LEU A 102 -19.71 -10.65 -7.82
N ARG A 103 -19.91 -11.78 -7.14
CA ARG A 103 -18.81 -12.51 -6.46
C ARG A 103 -17.82 -13.14 -7.44
N LEU A 104 -18.29 -13.58 -8.60
CA LEU A 104 -17.43 -14.04 -9.69
C LEU A 104 -16.58 -12.88 -10.23
N ALA A 105 -17.20 -11.72 -10.47
CA ALA A 105 -16.50 -10.53 -10.95
C ALA A 105 -15.41 -10.07 -9.96
N GLN A 106 -15.71 -10.00 -8.67
CA GLN A 106 -14.74 -9.69 -7.60
C GLN A 106 -13.58 -10.68 -7.58
N SER A 107 -13.87 -11.98 -7.72
CA SER A 107 -12.83 -13.00 -7.78
C SER A 107 -11.94 -12.86 -9.00
N GLN A 108 -12.51 -12.53 -10.16
CA GLN A 108 -11.78 -12.28 -11.40
C GLN A 108 -10.93 -11.01 -11.34
N GLN A 109 -11.43 -9.94 -10.71
CA GLN A 109 -10.67 -8.72 -10.46
C GLN A 109 -9.44 -9.01 -9.61
N ARG A 110 -9.59 -9.76 -8.50
CA ARG A 110 -8.48 -10.21 -7.63
C ARG A 110 -7.44 -11.08 -8.34
N GLU A 111 -7.79 -11.70 -9.47
CA GLU A 111 -6.88 -12.46 -10.33
C GLU A 111 -6.37 -11.65 -11.54
N GLY A 112 -6.68 -10.35 -11.59
CA GLY A 112 -6.27 -9.46 -12.67
C GLY A 112 -6.97 -9.70 -14.01
N GLN A 113 -8.08 -10.45 -14.02
CA GLN A 113 -8.88 -10.76 -15.20
C GLN A 113 -9.90 -9.65 -15.44
N TYR A 114 -9.43 -8.41 -15.59
CA TYR A 114 -10.26 -7.20 -15.57
C TYR A 114 -11.36 -7.18 -16.60
N ALA A 115 -11.10 -7.60 -17.86
CA ALA A 115 -12.11 -7.63 -18.90
C ALA A 115 -13.26 -8.59 -18.59
N ALA A 116 -12.96 -9.76 -18.02
CA ALA A 116 -13.96 -10.72 -17.61
C ALA A 116 -14.74 -10.23 -16.37
N ALA A 117 -14.06 -9.57 -15.44
CA ALA A 117 -14.68 -8.96 -14.27
C ALA A 117 -15.69 -7.87 -14.67
N ILE A 118 -15.30 -6.93 -15.55
CA ILE A 118 -16.19 -5.88 -16.07
C ILE A 118 -17.46 -6.48 -16.65
N ASN A 119 -17.33 -7.49 -17.54
CA ASN A 119 -18.50 -8.13 -18.14
C ASN A 119 -19.47 -8.72 -17.09
N ASN A 120 -18.97 -9.37 -16.05
CA ASN A 120 -19.83 -9.93 -15.00
C ASN A 120 -20.41 -8.84 -14.07
N TYR A 121 -19.67 -7.79 -13.78
CA TYR A 121 -20.21 -6.62 -13.06
C TYR A 121 -21.33 -5.94 -13.85
N GLU A 122 -21.15 -5.72 -15.15
CA GLU A 122 -22.16 -5.12 -16.01
C GLU A 122 -23.43 -5.99 -16.08
N GLN A 123 -23.29 -7.31 -16.21
CA GLN A 123 -24.43 -8.23 -16.15
C GLN A 123 -25.15 -8.15 -14.81
N TYR A 124 -24.41 -8.06 -13.71
CA TYR A 124 -25.01 -7.88 -12.38
C TYR A 124 -25.75 -6.55 -12.27
N MET A 125 -25.20 -5.45 -12.81
CA MET A 125 -25.86 -4.12 -12.79
C MET A 125 -27.13 -4.05 -13.62
N LEU A 126 -27.38 -4.96 -14.56
CA LEU A 126 -28.69 -5.07 -15.22
C LEU A 126 -29.78 -5.51 -14.24
N ILE A 127 -29.42 -6.18 -13.15
CA ILE A 127 -30.32 -6.73 -12.15
C ILE A 127 -30.35 -5.83 -10.91
N ALA A 128 -29.18 -5.29 -10.52
CA ALA A 128 -28.97 -4.43 -9.36
C ALA A 128 -28.26 -3.12 -9.77
N PRO A 129 -28.97 -2.16 -10.43
CA PRO A 129 -28.35 -0.97 -10.99
C PRO A 129 -27.69 -0.04 -9.97
N ASP A 130 -28.11 -0.09 -8.71
CA ASP A 130 -27.60 0.76 -7.62
C ASP A 130 -26.46 0.08 -6.83
N SER A 131 -25.89 -1.01 -7.34
CA SER A 131 -24.78 -1.71 -6.66
C SER A 131 -23.50 -0.90 -6.69
N TRP A 132 -23.14 -0.30 -5.56
CA TRP A 132 -21.89 0.43 -5.40
C TRP A 132 -20.67 -0.47 -5.57
N GLU A 133 -20.74 -1.74 -5.13
CA GLU A 133 -19.65 -2.71 -5.28
C GLU A 133 -19.33 -2.96 -6.76
N ALA A 134 -20.37 -3.09 -7.60
CA ALA A 134 -20.19 -3.30 -9.04
C ALA A 134 -19.66 -2.02 -9.73
N GLU A 135 -20.18 -0.84 -9.35
CA GLU A 135 -19.73 0.45 -9.88
C GLU A 135 -18.24 0.68 -9.60
N VAL A 136 -17.82 0.53 -8.34
CA VAL A 136 -16.43 0.68 -7.91
C VAL A 136 -15.53 -0.36 -8.58
N GLY A 137 -16.00 -1.63 -8.66
CA GLY A 137 -15.26 -2.71 -9.32
C GLY A 137 -15.04 -2.45 -10.81
N ILE A 138 -16.06 -2.00 -11.56
CA ILE A 138 -15.93 -1.61 -12.96
C ILE A 138 -14.89 -0.51 -13.10
N ARG A 139 -15.02 0.57 -12.31
CA ARG A 139 -14.09 1.71 -12.38
C ARG A 139 -12.65 1.29 -12.07
N GLY A 140 -12.43 0.48 -11.04
CA GLY A 140 -11.10 -0.07 -10.71
C GLY A 140 -10.53 -0.91 -11.86
N CYS A 141 -11.32 -1.83 -12.43
CA CYS A 141 -10.92 -2.64 -13.56
C CYS A 141 -10.59 -1.81 -14.81
N GLN A 142 -11.28 -0.67 -15.03
CA GLN A 142 -11.00 0.25 -16.14
C GLN A 142 -9.71 1.03 -15.95
N LEU A 143 -9.38 1.43 -14.71
CA LEU A 143 -8.16 2.17 -14.36
C LEU A 143 -6.91 1.28 -14.26
N ALA A 144 -7.08 0.01 -13.92
CA ALA A 144 -5.96 -0.90 -13.67
C ALA A 144 -4.95 -1.02 -14.85
N PRO A 145 -5.36 -1.05 -16.14
CA PRO A 145 -4.42 -1.01 -17.27
C PRO A 145 -3.61 0.28 -17.31
N GLN A 146 -4.22 1.43 -17.05
CA GLN A 146 -3.55 2.73 -16.99
C GLN A 146 -2.49 2.75 -15.88
N TRP A 147 -2.83 2.34 -14.66
CA TRP A 147 -1.87 2.25 -13.55
C TRP A 147 -0.72 1.29 -13.84
N LYS A 148 -0.95 0.24 -14.65
CA LYS A 148 0.11 -0.68 -15.10
C LYS A 148 1.02 -0.05 -16.14
N GLU A 149 0.49 0.77 -17.03
CA GLU A 149 1.26 1.46 -18.07
C GLU A 149 2.06 2.63 -17.50
N GLU A 150 1.44 3.45 -16.67
CA GLU A 150 2.09 4.58 -16.02
C GLU A 150 3.17 4.10 -15.06
N GLY A 151 2.86 3.09 -14.25
CA GLY A 151 3.73 2.58 -13.21
C GLY A 151 4.11 3.65 -12.19
N SER A 152 4.95 3.29 -11.25
CA SER A 152 5.58 4.24 -10.35
C SER A 152 7.06 3.89 -10.19
N ARG A 153 7.87 4.83 -9.70
CA ARG A 153 9.31 4.60 -9.49
C ARG A 153 9.61 3.71 -8.28
N TYR A 154 8.59 3.24 -7.56
CA TYR A 154 8.81 2.30 -6.47
C TYR A 154 9.35 0.96 -6.98
N ILE A 155 10.32 0.41 -6.26
CA ILE A 155 10.83 -0.94 -6.44
C ILE A 155 10.30 -1.77 -5.29
N VAL A 156 9.49 -2.79 -5.59
CA VAL A 156 8.85 -3.66 -4.61
C VAL A 156 9.44 -5.06 -4.70
N LYS A 157 9.79 -5.65 -3.55
CA LYS A 157 10.34 -7.00 -3.45
C LYS A 157 9.79 -7.71 -2.22
N GLN A 158 9.42 -8.99 -2.38
CA GLN A 158 9.10 -9.83 -1.22
C GLN A 158 10.34 -9.96 -0.33
N ASP A 159 10.18 -9.65 0.97
CA ASP A 159 11.27 -9.80 1.93
C ASP A 159 11.55 -11.28 2.18
N LYS A 160 12.84 -11.66 2.21
CA LYS A 160 13.25 -13.06 2.37
C LYS A 160 13.55 -13.45 3.83
N ILE A 161 13.71 -12.46 4.69
CA ILE A 161 14.13 -12.65 6.08
C ILE A 161 12.93 -12.56 7.00
N LEU A 162 12.09 -11.54 6.79
CA LEU A 162 10.92 -11.27 7.62
C LEU A 162 9.78 -12.26 7.39
N ASN A 163 9.75 -12.93 6.24
CA ASN A 163 8.71 -13.89 5.90
C ASN A 163 9.05 -15.32 6.34
N SER A 164 8.04 -16.02 6.84
CA SER A 164 8.03 -17.45 7.10
C SER A 164 7.38 -18.24 5.94
N ARG A 165 7.01 -19.49 6.17
CA ARG A 165 6.21 -20.30 5.23
C ARG A 165 4.70 -20.12 5.43
N ARG A 166 4.31 -19.35 6.42
CA ARG A 166 2.93 -19.03 6.80
C ARG A 166 2.64 -17.57 6.50
N ALA A 167 1.51 -17.06 6.97
CA ALA A 167 1.20 -15.64 6.80
C ALA A 167 2.03 -14.80 7.78
N ASP A 168 2.64 -13.74 7.23
CA ASP A 168 3.41 -12.74 7.96
C ASP A 168 2.97 -11.37 7.43
N TYR A 169 2.49 -10.47 8.31
CA TYR A 169 1.82 -9.24 7.89
C TYR A 169 1.91 -8.13 8.94
N CYS A 170 1.45 -6.93 8.59
CA CYS A 170 1.42 -5.72 9.40
C CYS A 170 2.78 -5.37 10.02
N PRO A 171 3.84 -5.21 9.20
CA PRO A 171 5.14 -4.77 9.70
C PRO A 171 5.05 -3.35 10.23
N MET A 172 5.64 -3.08 11.41
CA MET A 172 5.69 -1.76 12.04
C MET A 172 7.02 -1.54 12.73
N PHE A 173 7.67 -0.41 12.47
CA PHE A 173 8.87 -0.02 13.19
C PHE A 173 8.54 0.39 14.62
N LEU A 174 9.42 0.01 15.56
CA LEU A 174 9.25 0.36 16.97
C LEU A 174 9.30 1.87 17.20
N ASP A 175 10.27 2.52 16.58
CA ASP A 175 10.57 3.93 16.72
C ASP A 175 11.31 4.48 15.47
N LYS A 176 11.64 5.75 15.51
CA LYS A 176 12.37 6.44 14.44
C LYS A 176 13.80 5.91 14.19
N ASN A 177 14.38 5.14 15.10
CA ASN A 177 15.72 4.56 14.93
C ASN A 177 15.67 3.35 13.99
N MET A 178 14.48 2.71 13.83
CA MET A 178 14.24 1.60 12.89
C MET A 178 15.19 0.42 13.08
N GLU A 179 15.62 0.21 14.32
CA GLU A 179 16.44 -0.95 14.71
C GLU A 179 15.60 -2.21 14.92
N TYR A 180 14.31 -2.03 15.21
CA TYR A 180 13.35 -3.10 15.44
C TYR A 180 12.15 -2.95 14.52
N VAL A 181 11.73 -4.05 13.91
CA VAL A 181 10.45 -4.17 13.21
C VAL A 181 9.62 -5.26 13.88
N TYR A 182 8.40 -4.95 14.21
CA TYR A 182 7.40 -5.88 14.71
C TYR A 182 6.46 -6.27 13.59
N LEU A 183 5.92 -7.47 13.65
CA LEU A 183 5.01 -8.01 12.66
C LEU A 183 4.09 -9.05 13.29
N THR A 184 2.98 -9.35 12.65
CA THR A 184 2.13 -10.47 13.01
C THR A 184 2.51 -11.68 12.18
N SER A 185 2.60 -12.85 12.80
CA SER A 185 2.93 -14.11 12.11
C SER A 185 2.05 -15.25 12.60
N THR A 186 1.59 -16.08 11.65
CA THR A 186 0.90 -17.36 11.92
C THR A 186 1.86 -18.55 11.86
N ASN A 187 3.12 -18.31 12.23
CA ASN A 187 4.19 -19.30 12.21
C ASN A 187 3.83 -20.52 13.08
N GLU A 188 4.39 -21.69 12.76
CA GLU A 188 4.19 -22.90 13.56
C GLU A 188 4.71 -22.80 15.02
N LYS A 189 5.54 -21.78 15.30
CA LYS A 189 6.03 -21.48 16.64
C LYS A 189 5.12 -20.53 17.42
N SER A 190 4.05 -20.00 16.82
CA SER A 190 3.08 -19.14 17.50
C SER A 190 2.45 -19.86 18.69
N THR A 191 2.05 -19.07 19.69
CA THR A 191 1.48 -19.51 20.96
C THR A 191 0.21 -20.33 20.74
N GLY A 192 -0.09 -21.25 21.65
CA GLY A 192 -1.24 -22.13 21.58
C GLY A 192 -1.03 -23.31 20.61
N GLU A 193 -1.85 -24.36 20.78
CA GLU A 193 -1.79 -25.56 19.96
C GLU A 193 -2.88 -25.60 18.88
N MET A 194 -3.97 -24.88 19.10
CA MET A 194 -5.13 -24.87 18.22
C MET A 194 -4.88 -24.09 16.94
N ARG A 195 -5.51 -24.53 15.87
CA ARG A 195 -5.55 -23.80 14.60
C ARG A 195 -6.76 -22.87 14.58
N SER A 196 -6.63 -21.78 13.86
CA SER A 196 -7.75 -20.88 13.58
C SER A 196 -8.76 -21.59 12.66
N GLU A 197 -9.99 -21.62 13.06
CA GLU A 197 -11.12 -22.12 12.29
C GLU A 197 -11.41 -21.21 11.08
N ILE A 198 -10.95 -19.95 11.17
CA ILE A 198 -11.08 -18.95 10.10
C ILE A 198 -10.11 -19.25 8.96
N THR A 199 -8.83 -19.45 9.26
CA THR A 199 -7.76 -19.56 8.25
C THR A 199 -7.18 -20.96 8.08
N GLY A 200 -7.37 -21.85 9.07
CA GLY A 200 -6.75 -23.17 9.12
C GLY A 200 -5.25 -23.17 9.45
N THR A 201 -4.67 -22.00 9.77
CA THR A 201 -3.28 -21.85 10.24
C THR A 201 -3.22 -21.72 11.75
N LYS A 202 -2.05 -21.61 12.35
CA LYS A 202 -1.91 -21.13 13.72
C LYS A 202 -2.54 -19.74 13.84
N LYS A 203 -2.94 -19.35 15.04
CA LYS A 203 -3.35 -17.98 15.34
C LYS A 203 -2.18 -17.03 15.23
N GLY A 204 -2.47 -15.76 14.97
CA GLY A 204 -1.46 -14.72 14.82
C GLY A 204 -0.85 -14.33 16.14
N ASP A 205 0.46 -14.26 16.20
CA ASP A 205 1.25 -13.73 17.29
C ASP A 205 2.07 -12.52 16.86
N ILE A 206 2.41 -11.66 17.81
CA ILE A 206 3.37 -10.57 17.59
C ILE A 206 4.79 -11.13 17.63
N TYR A 207 5.51 -10.91 16.54
CA TYR A 207 6.93 -11.21 16.38
C TYR A 207 7.73 -9.93 16.25
N PHE A 208 9.03 -10.00 16.46
CA PHE A 208 9.95 -8.91 16.17
C PHE A 208 11.21 -9.41 15.47
N SER A 209 11.83 -8.51 14.73
CA SER A 209 13.17 -8.68 14.16
C SER A 209 14.02 -7.47 14.53
N LYS A 210 15.31 -7.70 14.73
CA LYS A 210 16.28 -6.66 15.07
C LYS A 210 17.35 -6.57 13.97
N LYS A 211 17.81 -5.36 13.65
CA LYS A 211 18.97 -5.15 12.80
C LYS A 211 20.26 -5.45 13.57
N ASP A 212 21.20 -6.10 12.90
CA ASP A 212 22.56 -6.22 13.36
C ASP A 212 23.37 -4.93 13.10
N GLU A 213 24.64 -4.90 13.52
CA GLU A 213 25.54 -3.76 13.32
C GLU A 213 25.77 -3.39 11.82
N LYS A 214 25.44 -4.30 10.90
CA LYS A 214 25.51 -4.09 9.44
C LYS A 214 24.18 -3.66 8.85
N GLY A 215 23.14 -3.48 9.67
CA GLY A 215 21.80 -3.12 9.24
C GLY A 215 21.00 -4.28 8.64
N VAL A 216 21.42 -5.52 8.84
CA VAL A 216 20.73 -6.72 8.35
C VAL A 216 19.74 -7.22 9.39
N TRP A 217 18.52 -7.52 8.98
CA TRP A 217 17.48 -8.06 9.85
C TRP A 217 17.81 -9.47 10.34
N SER A 218 17.56 -9.74 11.62
CA SER A 218 17.47 -11.11 12.15
C SER A 218 16.22 -11.81 11.61
N ARG A 219 16.15 -13.12 11.73
CA ARG A 219 14.85 -13.81 11.52
C ARG A 219 13.89 -13.42 12.64
N PRO A 220 12.58 -13.23 12.34
CA PRO A 220 11.61 -12.87 13.36
C PRO A 220 11.53 -13.92 14.47
N GLU A 221 11.46 -13.42 15.69
CA GLU A 221 11.30 -14.19 16.92
C GLU A 221 10.00 -13.76 17.62
N VAL A 222 9.35 -14.70 18.30
CA VAL A 222 8.13 -14.42 19.07
C VAL A 222 8.46 -13.47 20.22
N VAL A 223 7.59 -12.49 20.45
CA VAL A 223 7.76 -11.58 21.60
C VAL A 223 7.41 -12.33 22.89
N GLU A 224 8.38 -12.40 23.81
CA GLU A 224 8.19 -13.02 25.11
C GLU A 224 7.44 -12.10 26.09
N GLY A 225 6.86 -12.67 27.16
CA GLY A 225 6.37 -11.90 28.30
C GLY A 225 4.87 -11.65 28.34
N GLY A 226 4.03 -12.47 27.69
CA GLY A 226 2.57 -12.43 27.84
C GLY A 226 1.86 -11.44 26.93
N LEU A 227 2.55 -10.91 25.91
CA LEU A 227 1.91 -10.19 24.79
C LEU A 227 1.06 -11.13 23.96
N ASN A 228 1.59 -12.31 23.68
CA ASN A 228 0.93 -13.35 22.88
C ASN A 228 0.17 -14.31 23.80
N THR A 229 -1.00 -14.73 23.37
CA THR A 229 -1.92 -15.60 24.14
C THR A 229 -2.46 -16.75 23.27
N GLU A 230 -3.53 -17.40 23.67
CA GLU A 230 -4.26 -18.38 22.87
C GLU A 230 -5.16 -17.74 21.80
N HIS A 231 -5.29 -16.40 21.80
CA HIS A 231 -6.08 -15.62 20.86
C HIS A 231 -5.25 -15.19 19.66
N ASP A 232 -5.90 -14.60 18.67
CA ASP A 232 -5.19 -13.90 17.60
C ASP A 232 -4.76 -12.53 18.11
N GLU A 233 -3.47 -12.27 18.10
CA GLU A 233 -2.87 -10.96 18.28
C GLU A 233 -2.34 -10.47 16.94
N GLY A 234 -2.63 -9.21 16.60
CA GLY A 234 -2.17 -8.67 15.32
C GLY A 234 -2.16 -7.15 15.25
N ALA A 235 -1.61 -6.63 14.17
CA ALA A 235 -1.47 -5.21 13.88
C ALA A 235 -1.06 -4.41 15.11
N ALA A 236 0.23 -4.27 15.34
CA ALA A 236 0.79 -3.47 16.43
C ALA A 236 1.19 -2.07 15.94
N ALA A 237 1.02 -1.06 16.78
CA ALA A 237 1.54 0.29 16.58
C ALA A 237 2.26 0.77 17.85
N PHE A 238 3.08 1.79 17.72
CA PHE A 238 3.91 2.28 18.81
C PHE A 238 3.76 3.78 19.01
N SER A 239 3.90 4.24 20.27
CA SER A 239 4.14 5.65 20.52
C SER A 239 5.45 6.10 19.85
N PRO A 240 5.59 7.38 19.48
CA PRO A 240 6.79 7.86 18.77
C PRO A 240 8.12 7.65 19.48
N ASP A 241 8.08 7.48 20.80
CA ASP A 241 9.23 7.18 21.66
C ASP A 241 9.48 5.65 21.86
N GLY A 242 8.63 4.81 21.28
CA GLY A 242 8.70 3.36 21.38
C GLY A 242 8.39 2.79 22.79
N SER A 243 7.84 3.61 23.69
CA SER A 243 7.56 3.21 25.06
C SER A 243 6.23 2.50 25.25
N THR A 244 5.26 2.73 24.38
CA THR A 244 3.92 2.14 24.43
C THR A 244 3.59 1.44 23.13
N MET A 245 3.11 0.20 23.23
CA MET A 245 2.54 -0.57 22.12
C MET A 245 1.01 -0.53 22.21
N TYR A 246 0.36 -0.35 21.10
CA TYR A 246 -1.06 -0.60 20.87
C TYR A 246 -1.18 -1.81 19.98
N LEU A 247 -1.95 -2.82 20.37
CA LEU A 247 -2.11 -4.05 19.60
C LEU A 247 -3.57 -4.46 19.54
N ALA A 248 -3.99 -5.01 18.41
CA ALA A 248 -5.30 -5.62 18.26
C ALA A 248 -5.27 -7.06 18.79
N ARG A 249 -6.34 -7.48 19.48
CA ARG A 249 -6.52 -8.84 19.98
C ARG A 249 -7.95 -9.31 19.82
N ALA A 250 -8.14 -10.53 19.35
CA ALA A 250 -9.43 -11.21 19.41
C ALA A 250 -9.74 -11.60 20.88
N VAL A 251 -10.93 -11.24 21.39
CA VAL A 251 -11.22 -11.32 22.82
C VAL A 251 -12.32 -12.30 23.22
N ARG A 252 -13.04 -12.86 22.26
CA ARG A 252 -14.10 -13.81 22.55
C ARG A 252 -13.91 -15.08 21.74
N GLN A 253 -14.19 -16.21 22.38
CA GLN A 253 -14.26 -17.51 21.71
C GLN A 253 -15.69 -17.81 21.22
N ASP A 254 -16.68 -17.13 21.78
CA ASP A 254 -18.09 -17.26 21.39
C ASP A 254 -18.44 -16.23 20.31
N TRP A 255 -19.40 -16.60 19.47
CA TRP A 255 -19.90 -15.72 18.40
C TRP A 255 -20.73 -14.54 18.93
N PRO A 256 -20.52 -13.33 18.38
CA PRO A 256 -19.44 -12.93 17.47
C PRO A 256 -18.11 -12.73 18.20
N THR A 257 -17.00 -13.14 17.56
CA THR A 257 -15.66 -12.80 18.02
C THR A 257 -15.39 -11.33 17.74
N ASN A 258 -15.06 -10.58 18.76
CA ASN A 258 -14.72 -9.17 18.64
C ASN A 258 -13.21 -8.98 18.70
N VAL A 259 -12.73 -7.93 18.03
CA VAL A 259 -11.35 -7.46 18.11
C VAL A 259 -11.33 -6.18 18.93
N GLU A 260 -10.42 -6.12 19.89
CA GLU A 260 -10.26 -4.95 20.76
C GLU A 260 -8.80 -4.49 20.77
N ILE A 261 -8.55 -3.21 21.03
CA ILE A 261 -7.20 -2.65 21.16
C ILE A 261 -6.75 -2.74 22.62
N TYR A 262 -5.53 -3.21 22.79
CA TYR A 262 -4.82 -3.30 24.07
C TYR A 262 -3.57 -2.43 24.04
N THR A 263 -3.10 -2.02 25.21
CA THR A 263 -1.86 -1.29 25.37
C THR A 263 -0.89 -2.10 26.25
N SER A 264 0.39 -2.00 25.93
CA SER A 264 1.48 -2.54 26.73
C SER A 264 2.60 -1.50 26.81
N SER A 265 3.19 -1.36 28.00
CA SER A 265 4.31 -0.45 28.24
C SER A 265 5.63 -1.20 28.18
N ARG A 266 6.67 -0.55 27.67
CA ARG A 266 8.02 -1.11 27.55
C ARG A 266 8.92 -0.61 28.68
N SER A 267 9.57 -1.54 29.38
CA SER A 267 10.59 -1.25 30.36
C SER A 267 11.76 -2.22 30.19
N GLU A 268 12.99 -1.72 30.15
CA GLU A 268 14.21 -2.53 29.97
C GLU A 268 14.11 -3.56 28.81
N ALA A 269 13.59 -3.14 27.66
CA ALA A 269 13.34 -3.97 26.48
C ALA A 269 12.26 -5.07 26.66
N LYS A 270 11.53 -5.09 27.76
CA LYS A 270 10.41 -6.02 28.01
C LYS A 270 9.07 -5.29 27.96
N TRP A 271 8.08 -5.98 27.44
CA TRP A 271 6.70 -5.51 27.39
C TRP A 271 5.91 -5.97 28.62
N SER A 272 5.11 -5.08 29.19
CA SER A 272 4.19 -5.42 30.28
C SER A 272 3.04 -6.30 29.77
N ALA A 273 2.29 -6.93 30.67
CA ALA A 273 1.03 -7.57 30.32
C ALA A 273 0.07 -6.54 29.69
N PRO A 274 -0.55 -6.83 28.54
CA PRO A 274 -1.44 -5.91 27.88
C PRO A 274 -2.68 -5.57 28.69
N GLN A 275 -3.07 -4.29 28.67
CA GLN A 275 -4.28 -3.77 29.29
C GLN A 275 -5.24 -3.33 28.19
N LYS A 276 -6.54 -3.61 28.33
CA LYS A 276 -7.54 -3.13 27.38
C LYS A 276 -7.49 -1.60 27.31
N PHE A 277 -7.46 -1.06 26.08
CA PHE A 277 -7.60 0.36 25.82
C PHE A 277 -9.07 0.67 25.55
N GLU A 278 -9.69 1.39 26.47
CA GLU A 278 -11.12 1.72 26.38
C GLU A 278 -11.34 2.91 25.43
N ILE A 279 -11.89 2.62 24.23
CA ILE A 279 -12.23 3.64 23.23
C ILE A 279 -13.64 4.14 23.46
N THR A 280 -14.60 3.22 23.59
CA THR A 280 -16.02 3.52 23.86
C THR A 280 -16.59 2.49 24.82
N ALA A 281 -17.83 2.71 25.27
CA ALA A 281 -18.59 1.72 26.03
C ALA A 281 -19.22 0.62 25.14
N ASP A 282 -19.11 0.74 23.82
CA ASP A 282 -19.58 -0.29 22.88
C ASP A 282 -18.64 -1.49 22.90
N THR A 283 -19.21 -2.66 23.19
CA THR A 283 -18.50 -3.93 23.27
C THR A 283 -18.86 -4.88 22.12
N LEU A 284 -19.67 -4.44 21.17
CA LEU A 284 -20.11 -5.27 20.05
C LEU A 284 -19.32 -5.00 18.78
N SER A 285 -18.79 -3.78 18.63
CA SER A 285 -17.99 -3.39 17.47
C SER A 285 -16.54 -3.89 17.56
N ASN A 286 -15.91 -3.98 16.41
CA ASN A 286 -14.50 -4.29 16.28
C ASN A 286 -13.66 -3.03 16.29
N TYR A 287 -12.51 -3.09 16.96
CA TYR A 287 -11.50 -2.04 17.01
C TYR A 287 -10.16 -2.67 16.64
N SER A 288 -9.63 -2.35 15.47
CA SER A 288 -8.45 -3.01 14.92
C SER A 288 -7.48 -2.00 14.28
N ASP A 289 -6.36 -2.50 13.78
CA ASP A 289 -5.39 -1.78 12.97
C ASP A 289 -4.93 -0.43 13.59
N PRO A 290 -4.43 -0.43 14.84
CA PRO A 290 -4.04 0.81 15.50
C PRO A 290 -2.86 1.48 14.78
N ALA A 291 -2.84 2.82 14.78
CA ALA A 291 -1.73 3.63 14.31
C ALA A 291 -1.63 4.93 15.12
N VAL A 292 -0.43 5.27 15.58
CA VAL A 292 -0.22 6.50 16.37
C VAL A 292 0.29 7.60 15.45
N SER A 293 -0.23 8.83 15.61
CA SER A 293 0.29 9.98 14.88
C SER A 293 1.74 10.30 15.25
N PRO A 294 2.52 10.92 14.33
CA PRO A 294 3.94 11.25 14.58
C PRO A 294 4.18 12.13 15.80
N ASP A 295 3.20 12.97 16.17
CA ASP A 295 3.24 13.84 17.36
C ASP A 295 2.75 13.14 18.65
N GLY A 296 2.30 11.89 18.55
CA GLY A 296 1.78 11.09 19.66
C GLY A 296 0.47 11.60 20.27
N GLN A 297 -0.30 12.43 19.52
CA GLN A 297 -1.56 12.99 20.04
C GLN A 297 -2.77 12.14 19.70
N TRP A 298 -2.75 11.45 18.58
CA TRP A 298 -3.89 10.72 18.05
C TRP A 298 -3.57 9.23 17.89
N LEU A 299 -4.52 8.40 18.29
CA LEU A 299 -4.59 7.01 17.88
C LEU A 299 -5.63 6.90 16.77
N TYR A 300 -5.18 6.51 15.59
CA TYR A 300 -6.03 6.09 14.47
C TYR A 300 -6.30 4.61 14.59
N PHE A 301 -7.46 4.17 14.15
CA PHE A 301 -7.84 2.76 14.17
C PHE A 301 -8.98 2.50 13.19
N SER A 302 -9.21 1.25 12.87
CA SER A 302 -10.31 0.79 12.03
C SER A 302 -11.43 0.23 12.91
N SER A 303 -12.69 0.58 12.61
CA SER A 303 -13.85 0.09 13.36
C SER A 303 -15.12 0.06 12.53
N ASP A 304 -15.97 -0.95 12.77
CA ASP A 304 -17.33 -1.09 12.25
C ASP A 304 -18.39 -0.50 13.19
N MET A 305 -17.97 0.35 14.13
CA MET A 305 -18.89 0.94 15.10
C MET A 305 -19.94 1.86 14.45
N PRO A 306 -21.13 1.98 15.05
CA PRO A 306 -22.21 2.82 14.52
C PRO A 306 -21.80 4.28 14.29
N GLY A 307 -22.28 4.85 13.21
CA GLY A 307 -21.99 6.26 12.82
C GLY A 307 -20.92 6.38 11.75
N GLY A 308 -20.42 5.25 11.22
CA GLY A 308 -19.53 5.20 10.06
C GLY A 308 -20.24 5.42 8.72
N GLN A 309 -19.47 5.30 7.63
CA GLN A 309 -19.93 5.48 6.25
C GLN A 309 -20.28 4.15 5.58
N GLY A 310 -19.66 3.05 6.02
CA GLY A 310 -19.79 1.76 5.36
C GLY A 310 -19.57 0.56 6.26
N GLY A 311 -18.69 -0.32 5.82
CA GLY A 311 -18.28 -1.50 6.57
C GLY A 311 -17.37 -1.16 7.74
N THR A 312 -16.08 -1.18 7.53
CA THR A 312 -15.08 -0.75 8.50
C THR A 312 -14.52 0.60 8.08
N ASP A 313 -14.60 1.56 8.96
CA ASP A 313 -14.15 2.95 8.75
C ASP A 313 -12.88 3.25 9.53
N ILE A 314 -12.11 4.25 9.10
CA ILE A 314 -11.01 4.81 9.86
C ILE A 314 -11.55 5.90 10.78
N TRP A 315 -11.21 5.75 12.06
CA TRP A 315 -11.51 6.67 13.15
C TRP A 315 -10.23 7.13 13.82
N ARG A 316 -10.31 8.20 14.61
CA ARG A 316 -9.23 8.64 15.49
C ARG A 316 -9.75 9.06 16.86
N ILE A 317 -8.92 8.85 17.89
CA ILE A 317 -9.19 9.31 19.26
C ILE A 317 -7.98 10.09 19.79
N ASN A 318 -8.24 11.18 20.50
CA ASN A 318 -7.18 11.99 21.10
C ASN A 318 -6.62 11.30 22.35
N LEU A 319 -5.33 10.99 22.37
CA LEU A 319 -4.64 10.30 23.47
C LEU A 319 -4.35 11.21 24.67
N LYS A 320 -4.38 12.54 24.50
CA LYS A 320 -4.12 13.51 25.56
C LYS A 320 -5.39 13.95 26.30
N ASP A 321 -6.55 13.72 25.72
CA ASP A 321 -7.83 13.97 26.35
C ASP A 321 -8.36 12.71 27.01
N LYS A 322 -8.48 12.73 28.34
CA LYS A 322 -8.99 11.57 29.12
C LYS A 322 -10.41 11.12 28.74
N HIS A 323 -11.18 11.98 28.13
CA HIS A 323 -12.53 11.67 27.63
C HIS A 323 -12.57 11.47 26.12
N GLY A 324 -11.39 11.52 25.50
CA GLY A 324 -11.09 11.25 24.10
C GLY A 324 -12.07 11.87 23.11
N THR A 325 -11.68 12.92 22.42
CA THR A 325 -12.44 13.32 21.24
C THR A 325 -12.34 12.20 20.22
N LEU A 326 -13.47 11.53 19.95
CA LEU A 326 -13.57 10.43 18.98
C LEU A 326 -14.14 10.99 17.68
N GLU A 327 -13.45 10.78 16.58
CA GLU A 327 -13.80 11.34 15.27
C GLU A 327 -13.73 10.28 14.17
N ASN A 328 -14.79 10.21 13.34
CA ASN A 328 -14.75 9.52 12.03
C ASN A 328 -14.05 10.43 11.02
N LEU A 329 -13.16 9.90 10.18
CA LEU A 329 -12.43 10.72 9.20
C LEU A 329 -13.29 11.23 8.03
N GLY A 330 -14.57 10.85 8.00
CA GLY A 330 -15.55 11.36 7.06
C GLY A 330 -15.52 10.72 5.67
N PRO A 331 -16.48 11.13 4.80
CA PRO A 331 -16.79 10.43 3.55
C PRO A 331 -15.78 10.63 2.43
N GLN A 332 -14.73 11.44 2.61
CA GLN A 332 -13.64 11.54 1.65
C GLN A 332 -12.68 10.37 1.79
N ILE A 333 -12.44 9.92 3.03
CA ILE A 333 -11.56 8.78 3.33
C ILE A 333 -12.38 7.50 3.43
N ASN A 334 -13.47 7.52 4.21
CA ASN A 334 -14.33 6.37 4.46
C ASN A 334 -15.41 6.26 3.39
N THR A 335 -15.63 5.04 2.88
CA THR A 335 -16.57 4.73 1.82
C THR A 335 -17.69 3.79 2.30
N LYS A 336 -18.47 3.23 1.37
CA LYS A 336 -19.39 2.13 1.69
C LYS A 336 -18.68 0.78 1.90
N GLY A 337 -17.41 0.69 1.52
CA GLY A 337 -16.57 -0.49 1.68
C GLY A 337 -15.89 -0.55 3.04
N ASN A 338 -14.65 -0.97 3.03
CA ASN A 338 -13.82 -1.07 4.22
C ASN A 338 -12.55 -0.24 4.04
N GLU A 339 -12.25 0.62 4.99
CA GLU A 339 -11.01 1.36 5.10
C GLU A 339 -10.25 0.86 6.33
N ARG A 340 -9.03 0.37 6.10
CA ARG A 340 -8.25 -0.33 7.12
C ARG A 340 -6.77 0.06 7.11
N PHE A 341 -6.05 -0.34 8.14
CA PHE A 341 -4.60 -0.17 8.28
C PHE A 341 -4.13 1.27 8.08
N PRO A 342 -4.68 2.25 8.82
CA PRO A 342 -4.21 3.63 8.73
C PRO A 342 -2.74 3.74 9.13
N ASN A 343 -2.00 4.63 8.46
CA ASN A 343 -0.64 5.02 8.83
C ASN A 343 -0.45 6.52 8.57
N MET A 344 -0.43 7.29 9.63
CA MET A 344 -0.21 8.73 9.56
C MET A 344 1.29 9.01 9.47
N ARG A 345 1.80 9.24 8.27
CA ARG A 345 3.23 9.47 8.04
C ARG A 345 3.69 10.87 8.47
N THR A 346 2.87 11.87 8.19
CA THR A 346 3.05 13.26 8.61
C THR A 346 1.69 13.84 9.00
N ASP A 347 1.63 15.05 9.53
CA ASP A 347 0.37 15.69 9.88
C ASP A 347 -0.59 15.93 8.69
N SER A 348 -0.10 15.71 7.46
CA SER A 348 -0.85 15.94 6.22
C SER A 348 -0.87 14.76 5.26
N LEU A 349 -0.25 13.62 5.62
CA LEU A 349 -0.17 12.44 4.78
C LEU A 349 -0.64 11.20 5.55
N LEU A 350 -1.83 10.73 5.21
CA LEU A 350 -2.39 9.48 5.71
C LEU A 350 -2.33 8.41 4.62
N TYR A 351 -1.73 7.28 4.93
CA TYR A 351 -1.79 6.07 4.11
C TYR A 351 -2.80 5.11 4.71
N PHE A 352 -3.53 4.40 3.88
CA PHE A 352 -4.52 3.41 4.32
C PHE A 352 -4.79 2.40 3.21
N SER A 353 -5.55 1.36 3.52
CA SER A 353 -5.97 0.35 2.56
C SER A 353 -7.48 0.35 2.46
N SER A 354 -8.01 0.22 1.24
CA SER A 354 -9.45 0.23 0.99
C SER A 354 -9.86 -0.78 -0.09
N ASP A 355 -11.05 -1.37 0.07
CA ASP A 355 -11.78 -2.10 -0.96
C ASP A 355 -13.02 -1.34 -1.46
N GLY A 356 -13.27 -0.14 -0.93
CA GLY A 356 -14.39 0.71 -1.28
C GLY A 356 -14.03 1.89 -2.21
N HIS A 357 -12.75 2.24 -2.32
CA HIS A 357 -12.24 3.13 -3.37
C HIS A 357 -11.90 2.30 -4.63
N PRO A 358 -11.96 2.91 -5.85
CA PRO A 358 -11.57 2.21 -7.07
C PRO A 358 -10.13 1.69 -6.99
N GLY A 359 -9.98 0.37 -7.05
CA GLY A 359 -8.72 -0.34 -6.87
C GLY A 359 -8.48 -1.43 -7.90
N MET A 360 -7.31 -2.05 -7.83
CA MET A 360 -6.89 -3.09 -8.78
C MET A 360 -7.41 -4.47 -8.40
N GLY A 361 -7.72 -4.70 -7.12
CA GLY A 361 -8.02 -6.05 -6.66
C GLY A 361 -8.85 -6.13 -5.40
N GLY A 362 -8.21 -6.58 -4.34
CA GLY A 362 -8.77 -6.64 -3.01
C GLY A 362 -8.63 -5.33 -2.26
N PHE A 363 -7.92 -5.33 -1.13
CA PHE A 363 -7.46 -4.10 -0.54
C PHE A 363 -6.33 -3.51 -1.39
N ASP A 364 -6.44 -2.24 -1.71
CA ASP A 364 -5.39 -1.45 -2.35
C ASP A 364 -4.88 -0.37 -1.39
N LEU A 365 -3.59 -0.03 -1.50
CA LEU A 365 -2.96 1.07 -0.77
C LEU A 365 -3.33 2.42 -1.40
N PHE A 366 -3.76 3.35 -0.55
CA PHE A 366 -4.08 4.73 -0.93
C PHE A 366 -3.28 5.70 -0.09
N VAL A 367 -3.05 6.88 -0.63
CA VAL A 367 -2.53 8.04 0.10
C VAL A 367 -3.56 9.16 0.08
N ALA A 368 -3.89 9.65 1.27
CA ALA A 368 -4.70 10.85 1.46
C ALA A 368 -3.78 12.02 1.78
N LYS A 369 -3.88 13.09 1.00
CA LYS A 369 -3.12 14.33 1.16
C LYS A 369 -4.05 15.41 1.67
N LEU A 370 -3.77 15.93 2.88
CA LEU A 370 -4.54 17.02 3.47
C LEU A 370 -4.25 18.30 2.70
N GLN A 371 -5.30 18.93 2.19
CA GLN A 371 -5.20 20.20 1.48
C GLN A 371 -5.05 21.37 2.44
N PRO A 372 -4.23 22.40 2.12
CA PRO A 372 -4.15 23.61 2.91
C PRO A 372 -5.53 24.25 3.08
N ARG A 373 -5.85 24.73 4.29
CA ARG A 373 -7.08 25.50 4.53
C ARG A 373 -6.95 26.87 3.87
N GLU A 374 -8.00 27.30 3.16
CA GLU A 374 -8.09 28.67 2.68
C GLU A 374 -8.31 29.63 3.88
N GLU A 375 -7.60 30.76 3.90
CA GLU A 375 -7.58 31.71 5.03
C GLU A 375 -8.97 32.20 5.50
N ASN A 376 -9.98 32.12 4.64
CA ASN A 376 -11.34 32.61 4.90
C ASN A 376 -12.37 31.51 5.22
N ASP A 377 -11.96 30.23 5.21
CA ASP A 377 -12.88 29.11 5.39
C ASP A 377 -12.88 28.59 6.84
N ARG A 378 -13.56 29.31 7.73
CA ARG A 378 -13.69 28.96 9.15
C ARG A 378 -14.61 27.77 9.45
N LEU A 379 -15.31 27.26 8.45
CA LEU A 379 -16.32 26.21 8.58
C LEU A 379 -15.97 24.94 7.79
N SER A 380 -14.85 24.90 7.06
CA SER A 380 -14.52 23.73 6.24
C SER A 380 -13.98 22.58 7.08
N MET A 381 -14.56 21.41 6.86
CA MET A 381 -13.95 20.13 7.22
C MET A 381 -12.60 20.00 6.53
N ASP A 382 -11.70 19.19 7.09
CA ASP A 382 -10.46 18.82 6.45
C ASP A 382 -10.74 18.28 5.02
N ARG A 383 -10.01 18.79 4.04
CA ARG A 383 -10.14 18.36 2.63
C ARG A 383 -9.01 17.43 2.29
N TRP A 384 -9.33 16.20 1.95
CA TRP A 384 -8.38 15.20 1.55
C TRP A 384 -8.45 14.94 0.05
N THR A 385 -7.31 14.87 -0.60
CA THR A 385 -7.19 14.31 -1.96
C THR A 385 -6.71 12.88 -1.83
N ILE A 386 -7.45 11.93 -2.41
CA ILE A 386 -7.16 10.50 -2.31
C ILE A 386 -6.57 10.03 -3.62
N GLU A 387 -5.43 9.35 -3.55
CA GLU A 387 -4.74 8.78 -4.71
C GLU A 387 -4.46 7.29 -4.46
N ASN A 388 -4.77 6.44 -5.45
CA ASN A 388 -4.32 5.05 -5.47
C ASN A 388 -2.80 5.03 -5.73
N MET A 389 -2.03 4.25 -4.96
CA MET A 389 -0.57 4.22 -5.09
C MET A 389 -0.08 3.52 -6.37
N GLY A 390 -0.96 2.92 -7.13
CA GLY A 390 -0.67 2.30 -8.42
C GLY A 390 0.37 1.17 -8.36
N VAL A 391 0.83 0.74 -9.52
CA VAL A 391 1.85 -0.32 -9.67
C VAL A 391 3.24 0.27 -9.45
N PRO A 392 4.15 -0.44 -8.74
CA PRO A 392 4.04 -1.80 -8.20
C PRO A 392 3.58 -1.87 -6.74
N MET A 393 3.19 -0.76 -6.12
CA MET A 393 2.72 -0.75 -4.74
C MET A 393 1.44 -1.59 -4.61
N ASN A 394 0.47 -1.37 -5.50
CA ASN A 394 -0.73 -2.16 -5.61
C ASN A 394 -0.63 -3.25 -6.68
N SER A 395 -1.41 -4.30 -6.49
CA SER A 395 -1.55 -5.45 -7.36
C SER A 395 -3.03 -5.83 -7.49
N SER A 396 -3.35 -6.94 -8.13
CA SER A 396 -4.72 -7.48 -8.13
C SER A 396 -5.08 -8.24 -6.85
N ALA A 397 -4.13 -8.45 -5.94
CA ALA A 397 -4.33 -9.12 -4.65
C ALA A 397 -4.72 -8.10 -3.55
N ASP A 398 -4.63 -8.49 -2.28
CA ASP A 398 -4.72 -7.54 -1.17
C ASP A 398 -3.34 -6.91 -0.92
N ASP A 399 -3.28 -5.59 -0.80
CA ASP A 399 -2.10 -4.80 -0.50
C ASP A 399 -2.43 -3.86 0.67
N PHE A 400 -1.77 -4.03 1.83
CA PHE A 400 -2.18 -3.36 3.05
C PHE A 400 -1.06 -3.17 4.09
N GLY A 401 -1.35 -2.38 5.12
CA GLY A 401 -0.50 -2.26 6.30
C GLY A 401 0.89 -1.70 5.99
N ILE A 402 0.94 -0.58 5.26
CA ILE A 402 2.20 0.09 4.90
C ILE A 402 2.84 0.76 6.10
N THR A 403 4.17 0.64 6.22
CA THR A 403 4.98 1.39 7.17
C THR A 403 6.21 1.96 6.48
N PHE A 404 6.62 3.16 6.89
CA PHE A 404 7.74 3.87 6.30
C PHE A 404 8.97 3.81 7.19
N GLY A 405 10.10 3.58 6.54
CA GLY A 405 11.42 3.69 7.11
C GLY A 405 12.07 5.04 6.79
N THR A 406 13.37 5.02 6.49
CA THR A 406 14.10 6.23 6.10
C THR A 406 13.72 6.62 4.66
N GLY A 407 13.39 7.89 4.46
CA GLY A 407 13.01 8.44 3.15
C GLY A 407 11.76 7.72 2.58
N GLU A 408 11.79 7.46 1.29
CA GLU A 408 10.71 6.78 0.56
C GLU A 408 10.93 5.25 0.50
N SER A 409 11.24 4.64 1.63
CA SER A 409 11.39 3.19 1.76
C SER A 409 10.61 2.64 2.95
N GLY A 410 10.30 1.34 2.93
CA GLY A 410 9.55 0.73 4.01
C GLY A 410 9.08 -0.67 3.68
N TYR A 411 8.01 -1.07 4.34
CA TYR A 411 7.38 -2.38 4.19
C TYR A 411 5.87 -2.27 4.09
N PHE A 412 5.25 -3.24 3.47
CA PHE A 412 3.80 -3.45 3.49
C PHE A 412 3.49 -4.94 3.37
N SER A 413 2.23 -5.29 3.51
CA SER A 413 1.73 -6.66 3.44
C SER A 413 0.98 -6.91 2.15
N SER A 414 1.16 -8.10 1.56
CA SER A 414 0.41 -8.49 0.38
C SER A 414 0.32 -10.01 0.26
N ASN A 415 -0.80 -10.52 -0.26
CA ASN A 415 -0.93 -11.93 -0.63
C ASN A 415 -0.69 -12.20 -2.11
N ARG A 416 -0.12 -11.23 -2.85
CA ARG A 416 0.25 -11.38 -4.25
C ARG A 416 1.16 -12.58 -4.47
N GLY A 417 0.80 -13.43 -5.43
CA GLY A 417 1.61 -14.59 -5.80
C GLY A 417 1.48 -15.81 -4.88
N ASP A 418 0.71 -15.76 -3.79
CA ASP A 418 0.46 -16.92 -2.93
C ASP A 418 -0.92 -17.55 -3.22
N ALA A 419 -0.93 -18.70 -3.89
CA ALA A 419 -2.17 -19.41 -4.24
C ALA A 419 -2.97 -19.94 -3.03
N ARG A 420 -2.41 -19.88 -1.82
CA ARG A 420 -3.08 -20.26 -0.56
C ARG A 420 -3.81 -19.08 0.06
N GLY A 421 -3.52 -17.86 -0.42
CA GLY A 421 -4.02 -16.60 0.13
C GLY A 421 -3.28 -16.14 1.39
N TYR A 422 -2.03 -16.59 1.60
CA TYR A 422 -1.23 -16.14 2.74
C TYR A 422 -0.60 -14.78 2.44
N ASP A 423 -0.64 -13.91 3.44
CA ASP A 423 -0.02 -12.61 3.39
C ASP A 423 1.48 -12.71 3.63
N HIS A 424 2.24 -11.88 2.93
CA HIS A 424 3.69 -11.77 3.06
C HIS A 424 4.12 -10.32 3.12
N ILE A 425 5.25 -10.07 3.78
CA ILE A 425 5.85 -8.75 3.88
C ILE A 425 6.67 -8.48 2.62
N PHE A 426 6.42 -7.32 2.02
CA PHE A 426 7.16 -6.79 0.89
C PHE A 426 7.89 -5.52 1.32
N SER A 427 9.15 -5.40 0.93
CA SER A 427 9.90 -4.16 1.04
C SER A 427 9.66 -3.30 -0.18
N PHE A 428 9.66 -1.99 0.01
CA PHE A 428 9.63 -1.02 -1.08
C PHE A 428 10.69 0.06 -0.88
N ILE A 429 11.17 0.60 -2.00
CA ILE A 429 12.02 1.79 -2.06
C ILE A 429 11.65 2.59 -3.30
N LYS A 430 11.54 3.90 -3.17
CA LYS A 430 11.48 4.83 -4.29
C LYS A 430 12.85 5.46 -4.44
N PRO A 431 13.66 5.09 -5.43
CA PRO A 431 14.98 5.65 -5.63
C PRO A 431 14.91 7.16 -5.83
N ASP A 432 15.93 7.88 -5.36
CA ASP A 432 16.07 9.29 -5.64
C ASP A 432 16.20 9.52 -7.14
N LEU A 433 15.70 10.68 -7.58
CA LEU A 433 15.86 11.11 -8.97
C LEU A 433 17.33 11.25 -9.32
N GLN A 434 17.72 10.67 -10.45
CA GLN A 434 19.03 10.89 -11.04
C GLN A 434 18.92 12.10 -11.98
N ILE A 435 19.44 13.24 -11.52
CA ILE A 435 19.47 14.47 -12.29
C ILE A 435 20.93 14.83 -12.52
N TRP A 436 21.34 15.03 -13.76
CA TRP A 436 22.69 15.45 -14.08
C TRP A 436 22.74 16.47 -15.20
N ILE A 437 23.85 17.21 -15.22
CA ILE A 437 24.19 18.10 -16.30
C ILE A 437 25.49 17.63 -16.93
N SER A 438 25.50 17.56 -18.25
CA SER A 438 26.68 17.23 -19.06
C SER A 438 26.90 18.31 -20.12
N GLY A 439 28.07 18.32 -20.76
CA GLY A 439 28.37 19.20 -21.83
C GLY A 439 29.85 19.17 -22.24
N TYR A 440 30.22 20.07 -23.10
CA TYR A 440 31.56 20.17 -23.60
C TYR A 440 32.15 21.56 -23.32
N VAL A 441 33.45 21.59 -23.11
CA VAL A 441 34.23 22.84 -23.11
C VAL A 441 35.02 22.87 -24.39
N VAL A 442 34.70 23.80 -25.27
CA VAL A 442 35.31 23.98 -26.57
C VAL A 442 35.87 25.41 -26.72
N ASP A 443 36.74 25.65 -27.68
CA ASP A 443 37.13 26.97 -28.08
C ASP A 443 36.25 27.55 -29.20
N LYS A 444 36.63 28.67 -29.81
CA LYS A 444 35.87 29.32 -30.88
C LYS A 444 35.86 28.56 -32.20
N ASP A 445 36.78 27.61 -32.35
CA ASP A 445 36.95 26.80 -33.57
C ASP A 445 36.32 25.39 -33.35
N ASP A 446 35.49 25.24 -32.27
CA ASP A 446 34.87 24.00 -31.82
C ASP A 446 35.87 22.88 -31.42
N GLU A 447 37.13 23.26 -31.16
CA GLU A 447 38.13 22.31 -30.69
C GLU A 447 38.00 22.08 -29.17
N PRO A 448 38.09 20.83 -28.68
CA PRO A 448 38.01 20.54 -27.26
C PRO A 448 39.08 21.25 -26.45
N VAL A 449 38.70 21.81 -25.28
CA VAL A 449 39.63 22.39 -24.31
C VAL A 449 39.83 21.40 -23.15
N PRO A 450 40.81 20.47 -23.27
CA PRO A 450 41.05 19.47 -22.25
C PRO A 450 41.57 20.09 -20.96
N ASN A 451 41.22 19.46 -19.82
CA ASN A 451 41.57 19.90 -18.47
C ASN A 451 41.03 21.29 -18.10
N ALA A 452 40.13 21.87 -18.87
CA ALA A 452 39.37 23.04 -18.43
C ALA A 452 38.68 22.70 -17.10
N VAL A 453 38.75 23.61 -16.16
CA VAL A 453 38.17 23.42 -14.84
C VAL A 453 36.76 23.97 -14.83
N ILE A 454 35.77 23.12 -14.60
CA ILE A 454 34.38 23.52 -14.44
C ILE A 454 34.03 23.47 -12.95
N ARG A 455 33.48 24.55 -12.44
CA ARG A 455 32.95 24.67 -11.08
C ARG A 455 31.46 24.94 -11.14
N ILE A 456 30.70 24.26 -10.30
CA ILE A 456 29.26 24.45 -10.15
C ILE A 456 28.94 24.74 -8.68
N VAL A 457 28.11 25.76 -8.44
CA VAL A 457 27.67 26.20 -7.10
C VAL A 457 26.16 26.33 -7.13
N GLY A 458 25.46 25.62 -6.23
CA GLY A 458 24.02 25.70 -6.01
C GLY A 458 23.66 26.76 -4.96
N ASP A 459 22.42 27.27 -5.03
CA ASP A 459 21.84 28.14 -4.01
C ASP A 459 21.48 27.38 -2.73
N ASP A 460 21.47 26.02 -2.77
CA ASP A 460 21.41 25.12 -1.63
C ASP A 460 22.75 25.00 -0.86
N GLY A 461 23.81 25.70 -1.33
CA GLY A 461 25.16 25.65 -0.77
C GLY A 461 26.01 24.49 -1.33
N SER A 462 25.51 23.69 -2.25
CA SER A 462 26.31 22.68 -2.96
C SER A 462 27.42 23.31 -3.78
N ASN A 463 28.61 22.69 -3.83
CA ASN A 463 29.78 23.18 -4.54
C ASN A 463 30.60 21.99 -5.04
N GLN A 464 30.63 21.81 -6.34
CA GLN A 464 31.36 20.74 -7.01
C GLN A 464 32.35 21.32 -8.03
N LYS A 465 33.40 20.55 -8.33
CA LYS A 465 34.44 20.92 -9.30
C LYS A 465 34.91 19.68 -10.03
N THR A 466 35.05 19.78 -11.35
CA THR A 466 35.64 18.75 -12.19
C THR A 466 36.58 19.36 -13.22
N ALA A 467 37.40 18.51 -13.86
CA ALA A 467 38.19 18.89 -15.04
C ALA A 467 37.57 18.25 -16.27
N ALA A 468 37.51 18.97 -17.38
CA ALA A 468 37.06 18.42 -18.65
C ALA A 468 37.98 17.28 -19.09
N ARG A 469 37.39 16.26 -19.67
CA ARG A 469 38.08 15.10 -20.25
C ARG A 469 38.87 15.51 -21.50
N PRO A 470 39.73 14.64 -22.07
CA PRO A 470 40.46 14.94 -23.28
C PRO A 470 39.61 15.36 -24.49
N ASP A 471 38.36 14.89 -24.54
CA ASP A 471 37.36 15.26 -25.55
C ASP A 471 36.56 16.54 -25.20
N GLY A 472 36.96 17.24 -24.13
CA GLY A 472 36.28 18.45 -23.62
C GLY A 472 35.03 18.14 -22.77
N SER A 473 34.58 16.89 -22.64
CA SER A 473 33.35 16.58 -21.95
C SER A 473 33.47 16.72 -20.43
N PHE A 474 32.34 17.04 -19.78
CA PHE A 474 32.19 17.06 -18.32
C PHE A 474 30.81 16.60 -17.90
N ARG A 475 30.65 16.27 -16.62
CA ARG A 475 29.36 15.89 -16.01
C ARG A 475 29.34 16.21 -14.51
N PHE A 476 28.18 16.66 -14.02
CA PHE A 476 27.86 16.81 -12.59
C PHE A 476 26.51 16.18 -12.29
N ASP A 477 26.41 15.56 -11.12
CA ASP A 477 25.14 15.17 -10.56
C ASP A 477 24.52 16.37 -9.84
N LEU A 478 23.20 16.57 -10.02
CA LEU A 478 22.47 17.74 -9.54
C LEU A 478 21.40 17.35 -8.51
N GLN A 479 21.02 18.31 -7.66
CA GLN A 479 19.84 18.19 -6.81
C GLN A 479 18.64 18.86 -7.49
N ARG A 480 17.45 18.34 -7.22
CA ARG A 480 16.19 18.84 -7.77
C ARG A 480 15.86 20.25 -7.26
N GLY A 481 15.40 21.12 -8.16
CA GLY A 481 14.88 22.44 -7.81
C GLY A 481 15.94 23.45 -7.36
N VAL A 482 17.25 23.16 -7.59
CA VAL A 482 18.37 24.02 -7.22
C VAL A 482 18.78 24.91 -8.38
N LYS A 483 19.02 26.17 -8.10
CA LYS A 483 19.59 27.10 -9.06
C LYS A 483 21.11 27.05 -8.98
N TYR A 484 21.76 26.73 -10.10
CA TYR A 484 23.20 26.58 -10.22
C TYR A 484 23.84 27.70 -11.01
N ALA A 485 24.98 28.17 -10.51
CA ALA A 485 25.93 28.99 -11.26
C ALA A 485 27.15 28.15 -11.64
N MET A 486 27.50 28.13 -12.93
CA MET A 486 28.59 27.36 -13.47
C MET A 486 29.66 28.29 -14.02
N LEU A 487 30.93 27.94 -13.80
CA LEU A 487 32.10 28.65 -14.30
C LEU A 487 33.07 27.66 -14.92
N ALA A 488 33.38 27.85 -16.20
CA ALA A 488 34.46 27.15 -16.88
C ALA A 488 35.68 28.04 -17.01
N SER A 489 36.89 27.51 -16.74
CA SER A 489 38.16 28.20 -16.79
C SER A 489 39.28 27.29 -17.31
N ALA A 490 40.15 27.80 -18.15
CA ALA A 490 41.35 27.12 -18.63
C ALA A 490 42.51 28.10 -18.78
N GLU A 491 43.74 27.60 -18.67
CA GLU A 491 44.92 28.42 -18.86
C GLU A 491 45.01 28.92 -20.31
N GLY A 492 45.20 30.23 -20.49
CA GLY A 492 45.22 30.85 -21.81
C GLY A 492 43.85 31.21 -22.38
N TYR A 493 42.78 31.07 -21.61
CA TYR A 493 41.41 31.37 -22.01
C TYR A 493 40.74 32.35 -21.03
N LEU A 494 39.76 33.10 -21.51
CA LEU A 494 38.84 33.87 -20.67
C LEU A 494 37.81 32.91 -20.06
N ASN A 495 37.45 33.15 -18.80
CA ASN A 495 36.44 32.35 -18.10
C ASN A 495 35.05 32.56 -18.73
N ALA A 496 34.28 31.49 -18.83
CA ALA A 496 32.88 31.52 -19.24
C ALA A 496 31.96 31.13 -18.07
N ARG A 497 30.86 31.88 -17.93
CA ARG A 497 29.85 31.62 -16.88
C ARG A 497 28.51 31.32 -17.52
N GLN A 498 27.80 30.39 -16.90
CA GLN A 498 26.41 30.07 -17.22
C GLN A 498 25.61 29.90 -15.94
N GLU A 499 24.31 30.14 -16.01
CA GLU A 499 23.33 29.85 -14.94
C GLU A 499 22.34 28.84 -15.45
N PHE A 500 21.95 27.95 -14.57
CA PHE A 500 21.05 26.83 -14.87
C PHE A 500 20.15 26.59 -13.66
N VAL A 501 18.89 26.19 -13.90
CA VAL A 501 17.95 25.74 -12.86
C VAL A 501 17.59 24.29 -13.14
N SER A 502 17.87 23.40 -12.19
CA SER A 502 17.39 22.04 -12.25
C SER A 502 15.89 22.07 -11.94
N ASP A 503 15.08 21.89 -12.95
CA ASP A 503 13.63 21.98 -12.84
C ASP A 503 13.05 20.99 -11.83
N SER A 504 11.75 21.16 -11.52
CA SER A 504 10.95 20.25 -10.72
C SER A 504 10.69 18.89 -11.43
N ALA A 505 11.70 18.37 -12.15
CA ALA A 505 11.59 17.10 -12.85
C ALA A 505 10.98 16.01 -11.95
N GLU A 506 10.00 15.30 -12.46
CA GLU A 506 9.35 14.16 -11.77
C GLU A 506 10.00 12.84 -12.17
N GLU A 507 10.88 12.87 -13.18
CA GLU A 507 11.64 11.75 -13.71
C GLU A 507 13.14 12.07 -13.75
N ASP A 508 13.97 11.05 -14.01
CA ASP A 508 15.39 11.24 -14.25
C ASP A 508 15.60 12.20 -15.42
N ALA A 509 16.51 13.17 -15.26
CA ALA A 509 16.71 14.22 -16.23
C ALA A 509 18.17 14.46 -16.54
N GLU A 510 18.48 14.58 -17.83
CA GLU A 510 19.78 15.02 -18.32
C GLU A 510 19.65 16.39 -18.96
N TYR A 511 20.51 17.32 -18.51
CA TYR A 511 20.61 18.67 -19.05
C TYR A 511 21.94 18.84 -19.77
N ASN A 512 21.97 19.65 -20.84
CA ASN A 512 23.16 19.90 -21.62
C ASN A 512 23.53 21.38 -21.58
N VAL A 513 24.81 21.70 -21.26
CA VAL A 513 25.36 23.05 -21.23
C VAL A 513 26.79 23.04 -21.75
N ASP A 514 27.02 23.67 -22.89
CA ASP A 514 28.34 23.78 -23.46
C ASP A 514 28.98 25.13 -23.12
N PHE A 515 30.30 25.14 -22.94
CA PHE A 515 31.09 26.33 -22.72
C PHE A 515 32.02 26.59 -23.92
N VAL A 516 31.92 27.79 -24.50
CA VAL A 516 32.84 28.25 -25.51
C VAL A 516 33.83 29.22 -24.84
N LEU A 517 35.11 28.83 -24.74
CA LEU A 517 36.15 29.65 -24.16
C LEU A 517 36.89 30.46 -25.24
N ALA A 518 37.05 31.74 -24.99
CA ALA A 518 37.82 32.60 -25.87
C ALA A 518 39.29 32.63 -25.44
N ALA A 519 40.22 32.33 -26.34
CA ALA A 519 41.65 32.43 -26.07
C ALA A 519 42.05 33.86 -25.70
N THR A 520 42.88 34.01 -24.68
CA THR A 520 43.51 35.28 -24.35
C THR A 520 44.66 35.52 -25.30
N PHE A 521 44.64 36.63 -26.02
CA PHE A 521 45.80 37.01 -26.83
C PHE A 521 46.95 37.37 -25.88
N LYS A 522 48.00 36.58 -25.89
CA LYS A 522 49.27 37.00 -25.34
C LYS A 522 49.76 38.14 -26.26
N ALA A 523 50.05 39.32 -25.71
CA ALA A 523 50.71 40.35 -26.44
C ALA A 523 52.03 39.80 -26.98
N GLN A 524 52.12 39.61 -28.30
CA GLN A 524 53.36 39.20 -28.93
C GLN A 524 54.24 40.44 -28.99
N ILE A 525 55.30 40.45 -28.21
CA ILE A 525 56.32 41.47 -28.35
C ILE A 525 57.06 41.15 -29.66
N ILE A 526 56.80 41.91 -30.68
CA ILE A 526 57.57 41.83 -31.92
C ILE A 526 58.85 42.64 -31.65
N GLU A 527 59.94 41.95 -31.38
CA GLU A 527 61.24 42.55 -31.22
C GLU A 527 61.79 42.96 -32.58
N ASN A 528 62.62 44.01 -32.58
CA ASN A 528 63.31 44.50 -33.78
C ASN A 528 62.41 45.19 -34.82
N ILE A 529 61.38 45.89 -34.41
CA ILE A 529 60.65 46.81 -35.26
C ILE A 529 61.29 48.19 -35.15
N PHE A 530 61.97 48.63 -36.21
CA PHE A 530 62.64 49.88 -36.26
C PHE A 530 61.94 50.84 -37.24
N TYR A 531 61.76 52.06 -36.80
CA TYR A 531 61.28 53.20 -37.61
C TYR A 531 62.36 54.26 -37.71
N ASP A 532 62.42 54.95 -38.82
CA ASP A 532 63.18 56.20 -38.87
C ASP A 532 62.48 57.28 -38.04
N PHE A 533 63.29 58.14 -37.45
CA PHE A 533 62.75 59.24 -36.66
C PHE A 533 61.79 60.11 -37.50
N ASP A 534 60.60 60.30 -36.95
CA ASP A 534 59.49 61.01 -37.57
C ASP A 534 58.95 60.43 -38.90
N LYS A 535 59.04 59.10 -39.08
CA LYS A 535 58.44 58.37 -40.22
C LYS A 535 57.60 57.19 -39.76
N ALA A 536 56.40 56.98 -40.38
CA ALA A 536 55.48 55.82 -40.13
C ALA A 536 55.81 54.63 -41.02
N ILE A 537 56.99 54.52 -41.60
CA ILE A 537 57.45 53.46 -42.51
C ILE A 537 58.47 52.59 -41.79
N LEU A 538 58.28 51.29 -41.76
CA LEU A 538 59.24 50.35 -41.22
C LEU A 538 60.53 50.36 -42.01
N ARG A 539 61.69 50.36 -41.32
CA ARG A 539 62.99 50.14 -41.95
C ARG A 539 63.08 48.78 -42.60
N ASP A 540 63.87 48.65 -43.63
CA ASP A 540 64.02 47.39 -44.37
C ASP A 540 64.53 46.24 -43.51
N GLU A 541 65.27 46.51 -42.43
CA GLU A 541 65.71 45.53 -41.42
C GLU A 541 64.56 44.92 -40.60
N SER A 542 63.38 45.59 -40.59
CA SER A 542 62.14 45.11 -39.89
C SER A 542 61.12 44.53 -40.83
N LYS A 543 61.41 44.36 -42.09
CA LYS A 543 60.50 43.82 -43.13
C LYS A 543 60.73 42.34 -43.46
N LEU A 544 61.51 41.61 -42.65
CA LEU A 544 61.80 40.18 -42.81
C LEU A 544 60.75 39.30 -42.18
#